data_c8031189abedf5feedb5c107b3278a45
#
_entry.id   c8031189abedf5feedb5c107b3278a45
#
_cell.length_a   1.000
_cell.length_b   1.000
_cell.length_c   1.000
_cell.angle_alpha   90.00
_cell.angle_beta   90.00
_cell.angle_gamma   90.00
#
_symmetry.space_group_name_H-M   'P 1'
#
loop_
_entity.id
_entity.type
_entity.pdbx_description
1 polymer ?
#
loop_
_entity_poly.entity_id
_entity_poly.type
_entity_poly.pdbx_seq_one_letter_code
_entity_poly.pdbx_strand_id
1 'polypeptide(L)'
;GGLERAEILKAYTENVLTMHTQIMQGLTYMEHIQWLCDYMGIKLLMGVVHGDMYLNYLHTLKGDGYEDYKVAVSTKMRRLRHENRIGLGHYHALWNISKDKYTLRPNGHADEDAHTDFAEMLFSITEEKNFINAIN
;
A
#
# COMPACT_ATOMS: atom_id res chain seq x y z
N GLY A 1 -22.79 -0.35 -27.80
CA GLY A 1 -23.79 -0.61 -26.76
C GLY A 1 -23.18 -1.14 -25.48
N GLY A 2 -24.00 -1.63 -24.57
CA GLY A 2 -23.53 -2.14 -23.25
C GLY A 2 -22.61 -3.36 -23.36
N LEU A 3 -22.87 -4.27 -24.29
CA LEU A 3 -22.03 -5.47 -24.51
C LEU A 3 -20.64 -5.09 -25.03
N GLU A 4 -20.56 -4.17 -25.99
CA GLU A 4 -19.30 -3.68 -26.53
C GLU A 4 -18.44 -3.02 -25.45
N ARG A 5 -19.03 -2.21 -24.58
CA ARG A 5 -18.34 -1.61 -23.42
C ARG A 5 -17.85 -2.67 -22.45
N ALA A 6 -18.65 -3.70 -22.18
CA ALA A 6 -18.25 -4.78 -21.30
C ALA A 6 -17.08 -5.59 -21.87
N GLU A 7 -17.07 -5.84 -23.18
CA GLU A 7 -15.96 -6.52 -23.84
C GLU A 7 -14.68 -5.69 -23.84
N ILE A 8 -14.78 -4.39 -24.10
CA ILE A 8 -13.63 -3.46 -24.03
C ILE A 8 -13.08 -3.42 -22.61
N LEU A 9 -13.94 -3.28 -21.61
CA LEU A 9 -13.52 -3.25 -20.20
C LEU A 9 -12.86 -4.56 -19.80
N LYS A 10 -13.41 -5.70 -20.22
CA LYS A 10 -12.83 -7.01 -19.97
C LYS A 10 -11.46 -7.14 -20.61
N ALA A 11 -11.32 -6.79 -21.88
CA ALA A 11 -10.04 -6.83 -22.59
C ALA A 11 -8.99 -5.91 -21.93
N TYR A 12 -9.39 -4.73 -21.49
CA TYR A 12 -8.54 -3.81 -20.77
C TYR A 12 -8.09 -4.40 -19.43
N THR A 13 -9.02 -4.96 -18.65
CA THR A 13 -8.72 -5.57 -17.35
C THR A 13 -7.79 -6.76 -17.49
N GLU A 14 -8.02 -7.62 -18.49
CA GLU A 14 -7.22 -8.83 -18.69
C GLU A 14 -5.81 -8.55 -19.24
N ASN A 15 -5.64 -7.54 -20.07
CA ASN A 15 -4.40 -7.32 -20.81
C ASN A 15 -3.60 -6.09 -20.37
N VAL A 16 -4.22 -5.11 -19.75
CA VAL A 16 -3.58 -3.85 -19.35
C VAL A 16 -3.55 -3.71 -17.83
N LEU A 17 -4.70 -3.86 -17.17
CA LEU A 17 -4.84 -3.68 -15.74
C LEU A 17 -4.52 -4.98 -14.97
N THR A 18 -3.34 -5.55 -15.20
CA THR A 18 -2.87 -6.73 -14.49
C THR A 18 -2.41 -6.37 -13.07
N MET A 19 -2.29 -7.36 -12.19
CA MET A 19 -1.72 -7.16 -10.86
C MET A 19 -0.29 -6.58 -10.93
N HIS A 20 0.50 -6.99 -11.91
CA HIS A 20 1.84 -6.45 -12.15
C HIS A 20 1.83 -4.95 -12.42
N THR A 21 0.97 -4.51 -13.32
CA THR A 21 0.86 -3.09 -13.67
C THR A 21 0.28 -2.27 -12.52
N GLN A 22 -0.68 -2.81 -11.77
CA GLN A 22 -1.26 -2.14 -10.61
C GLN A 22 -0.23 -1.92 -9.50
N ILE A 23 0.59 -2.92 -9.18
CA ILE A 23 1.65 -2.81 -8.18
C ILE A 23 2.67 -1.75 -8.61
N MET A 24 3.17 -1.83 -9.84
CA MET A 24 4.15 -0.87 -10.35
C MET A 24 3.61 0.55 -10.39
N GLN A 25 2.37 0.72 -10.80
CA GLN A 25 1.69 2.02 -10.85
C GLN A 25 1.47 2.58 -9.44
N GLY A 26 1.02 1.76 -8.51
CA GLY A 26 0.83 2.14 -7.11
C GLY A 26 2.13 2.62 -6.46
N LEU A 27 3.21 1.87 -6.63
CA LEU A 27 4.54 2.25 -6.12
C LEU A 27 5.07 3.54 -6.78
N THR A 28 4.81 3.72 -8.06
CA THR A 28 5.16 4.95 -8.78
C THR A 28 4.41 6.17 -8.22
N TYR A 29 3.12 6.04 -7.95
CA TYR A 29 2.35 7.11 -7.32
C TYR A 29 2.83 7.44 -5.90
N MET A 30 3.14 6.43 -5.11
CA MET A 30 3.70 6.63 -3.77
C MET A 30 5.05 7.38 -3.83
N GLU A 31 5.90 7.03 -4.77
CA GLU A 31 7.18 7.71 -4.99
C GLU A 31 6.99 9.18 -5.39
N HIS A 32 6.07 9.45 -6.31
CA HIS A 32 5.76 10.81 -6.73
C HIS A 32 5.16 11.66 -5.60
N ILE A 33 4.27 11.10 -4.80
CA ILE A 33 3.71 11.77 -3.63
C ILE A 33 4.82 12.08 -2.61
N GLN A 34 5.73 11.14 -2.38
CA GLN A 34 6.87 11.37 -1.49
C GLN A 34 7.75 12.53 -1.98
N TRP A 35 8.09 12.57 -3.26
CA TRP A 35 8.88 13.65 -3.85
C TRP A 35 8.17 15.00 -3.76
N LEU A 36 6.87 15.03 -4.02
CA LEU A 36 6.09 16.25 -3.91
C LEU A 36 6.05 16.77 -2.47
N CYS A 37 5.82 15.88 -1.50
CA CYS A 37 5.84 16.22 -0.09
C CYS A 37 7.21 16.73 0.36
N ASP A 38 8.28 16.09 -0.08
CA ASP A 38 9.65 16.53 0.19
C ASP A 38 9.92 17.92 -0.36
N TYR A 39 9.52 18.17 -1.61
CA TYR A 39 9.67 19.48 -2.24
C TYR A 39 8.90 20.59 -1.51
N MET A 40 7.70 20.26 -1.01
CA MET A 40 6.83 21.20 -0.29
C MET A 40 7.15 21.31 1.22
N GLY A 41 8.06 20.50 1.74
CA GLY A 41 8.36 20.43 3.17
C GLY A 41 7.22 19.79 4.00
N ILE A 42 6.38 18.96 3.38
CA ILE A 42 5.27 18.28 4.04
C ILE A 42 5.77 16.95 4.60
N LYS A 43 5.45 16.69 5.85
CA LYS A 43 5.73 15.39 6.49
C LYS A 43 4.70 14.36 6.05
N LEU A 44 5.17 13.18 5.64
CA LEU A 44 4.34 12.16 5.00
C LEU A 44 4.47 10.81 5.71
N LEU A 45 3.33 10.22 6.04
CA LEU A 45 3.20 8.78 6.27
C LEU A 45 2.41 8.19 5.11
N MET A 46 2.90 7.07 4.59
CA MET A 46 2.22 6.33 3.53
C MET A 46 1.89 4.92 4.00
N GLY A 47 0.80 4.38 3.51
CA GLY A 47 0.44 3.02 3.84
C GLY A 47 -0.45 2.37 2.80
N VAL A 48 -0.54 1.07 2.90
CA VAL A 48 -1.48 0.25 2.16
C VAL A 48 -2.34 -0.55 3.15
N VAL A 49 -3.59 -0.70 2.84
CA VAL A 49 -4.54 -1.42 3.71
C VAL A 49 -4.19 -2.90 3.81
N HIS A 50 -3.71 -3.49 2.72
CA HIS A 50 -3.33 -4.89 2.59
C HIS A 50 -1.86 -5.04 2.19
N GLY A 51 -0.94 -4.59 3.04
CA GLY A 51 0.49 -4.59 2.73
C GLY A 51 1.07 -5.95 2.38
N ASP A 52 0.64 -6.99 3.09
CA ASP A 52 1.08 -8.36 2.84
C ASP A 52 0.68 -8.89 1.46
N MET A 53 -0.37 -8.36 0.87
CA MET A 53 -0.85 -8.78 -0.43
C MET A 53 0.21 -8.58 -1.52
N TYR A 54 0.91 -7.45 -1.49
CA TYR A 54 1.99 -7.16 -2.44
C TYR A 54 3.17 -8.11 -2.26
N LEU A 55 3.61 -8.31 -1.03
CA LEU A 55 4.75 -9.16 -0.72
C LEU A 55 4.44 -10.62 -1.01
N ASN A 56 3.27 -11.11 -0.61
CA ASN A 56 2.84 -12.47 -0.87
C ASN A 56 2.71 -12.73 -2.38
N TYR A 57 2.18 -11.79 -3.12
CA TYR A 57 2.08 -11.91 -4.57
C TYR A 57 3.47 -12.06 -5.22
N LEU A 58 4.43 -11.24 -4.83
CA LEU A 58 5.80 -11.35 -5.35
C LEU A 58 6.43 -12.71 -5.04
N HIS A 59 6.15 -13.28 -3.87
CA HIS A 59 6.62 -14.61 -3.49
C HIS A 59 5.98 -15.74 -4.30
N THR A 60 4.78 -15.53 -4.87
CA THR A 60 4.12 -16.53 -5.72
C THR A 60 4.70 -16.58 -7.13
N LEU A 61 5.36 -15.52 -7.58
CA LEU A 61 5.95 -15.43 -8.92
C LEU A 61 7.23 -16.27 -8.99
N LYS A 62 7.21 -17.31 -9.81
CA LYS A 62 8.34 -18.23 -10.02
C LYS A 62 8.70 -18.31 -11.49
N GLY A 63 9.97 -18.51 -11.76
CA GLY A 63 10.51 -18.64 -13.10
C GLY A 63 11.28 -17.40 -13.57
N ASP A 64 12.14 -17.60 -14.56
CA ASP A 64 13.11 -16.59 -15.00
C ASP A 64 12.44 -15.33 -15.57
N GLY A 65 11.24 -15.46 -16.16
CA GLY A 65 10.50 -14.33 -16.73
C GLY A 65 10.04 -13.27 -15.72
N TYR A 66 10.09 -13.55 -14.41
CA TYR A 66 9.65 -12.63 -13.37
C TYR A 66 10.80 -11.94 -12.62
N GLU A 67 12.03 -12.35 -12.84
CA GLU A 67 13.17 -11.80 -12.08
C GLU A 67 13.36 -10.30 -12.32
N ASP A 68 13.29 -9.86 -13.56
CA ASP A 68 13.39 -8.42 -13.89
C ASP A 68 12.26 -7.61 -13.26
N TYR A 69 11.05 -8.15 -13.24
CA TYR A 69 9.91 -7.53 -12.58
C TYR A 69 10.11 -7.42 -11.07
N LYS A 70 10.56 -8.47 -10.41
CA LYS A 70 10.86 -8.47 -8.98
C LYS A 70 11.95 -7.45 -8.63
N VAL A 71 12.99 -7.36 -9.46
CA VAL A 71 14.05 -6.36 -9.30
C VAL A 71 13.49 -4.95 -9.44
N ALA A 72 12.64 -4.70 -10.43
CA ALA A 72 12.00 -3.40 -10.64
C ALA A 72 11.12 -2.99 -9.45
N VAL A 73 10.28 -3.89 -8.94
CA VAL A 73 9.45 -3.65 -7.76
C VAL A 73 10.31 -3.38 -6.52
N SER A 74 11.32 -4.20 -6.27
CA SER A 74 12.24 -4.03 -5.13
C SER A 74 12.98 -2.71 -5.20
N THR A 75 13.38 -2.28 -6.39
CA THR A 75 14.04 -0.99 -6.61
C THR A 75 13.11 0.17 -6.27
N LYS A 76 11.85 0.12 -6.72
CA LYS A 76 10.85 1.15 -6.38
C LYS A 76 10.55 1.18 -4.88
N MET A 77 10.40 0.02 -4.25
CA MET A 77 10.18 -0.06 -2.81
C MET A 77 11.33 0.54 -2.00
N ARG A 78 12.57 0.37 -2.44
CA ARG A 78 13.75 0.97 -1.77
C ARG A 78 13.82 2.48 -1.86
N ARG A 79 13.18 3.09 -2.85
CA ARG A 79 13.08 4.55 -2.99
C ARG A 79 12.06 5.18 -2.04
N LEU A 80 11.14 4.39 -1.51
CA LEU A 80 10.21 4.83 -0.47
C LEU A 80 10.90 4.77 0.90
N ARG A 81 10.69 5.78 1.75
CA ARG A 81 11.24 5.78 3.11
C ARG A 81 10.63 4.66 3.93
N HIS A 82 11.46 3.71 4.30
CA HIS A 82 11.02 2.52 5.03
C HIS A 82 10.35 2.86 6.37
N GLU A 83 10.93 3.78 7.11
CA GLU A 83 10.45 4.22 8.43
C GLU A 83 9.10 4.95 8.40
N ASN A 84 8.67 5.39 7.24
CA ASN A 84 7.39 6.09 7.05
C ASN A 84 6.35 5.22 6.35
N ARG A 85 6.62 3.93 6.16
CA ARG A 85 5.71 3.01 5.46
C ARG A 85 4.91 2.16 6.43
N ILE A 86 3.60 2.18 6.23
CA ILE A 86 2.65 1.38 6.98
C ILE A 86 2.16 0.25 6.07
N GLY A 87 2.30 -0.98 6.53
CA GLY A 87 1.87 -2.17 5.79
C GLY A 87 2.82 -2.63 4.67
N LEU A 88 3.91 -1.93 4.42
CA LEU A 88 4.95 -2.31 3.46
C LEU A 88 6.35 -2.28 4.11
N GLY A 89 6.46 -2.73 5.34
CA GLY A 89 7.74 -2.80 6.01
C GLY A 89 7.65 -2.60 7.52
N HIS A 90 7.82 -1.37 8.00
CA HIS A 90 8.06 -1.10 9.41
C HIS A 90 6.82 -1.27 10.30
N TYR A 91 5.66 -0.79 9.86
CA TYR A 91 4.41 -0.84 10.62
C TYR A 91 3.40 -1.78 9.99
N HIS A 92 2.55 -2.40 10.82
CA HIS A 92 1.48 -3.24 10.34
C HIS A 92 0.37 -2.44 9.66
N ALA A 93 -0.19 -2.99 8.60
CA ALA A 93 -1.39 -2.45 7.97
C ALA A 93 -2.63 -2.70 8.84
N LEU A 94 -3.68 -1.92 8.62
CA LEU A 94 -4.97 -2.11 9.29
C LEU A 94 -5.48 -3.56 9.17
N TRP A 95 -5.35 -4.17 8.00
CA TRP A 95 -5.77 -5.55 7.78
C TRP A 95 -5.03 -6.55 8.67
N ASN A 96 -3.72 -6.41 8.82
CA ASN A 96 -2.92 -7.29 9.67
C ASN A 96 -3.35 -7.19 11.14
N ILE A 97 -3.55 -5.97 11.64
CA ILE A 97 -4.03 -5.73 13.00
C ILE A 97 -5.43 -6.33 13.18
N SER A 98 -6.33 -6.11 12.23
CA SER A 98 -7.71 -6.59 12.29
C SER A 98 -7.81 -8.10 12.27
N LYS A 99 -7.06 -8.76 11.39
CA LYS A 99 -7.06 -10.21 11.23
C LYS A 99 -6.60 -10.95 12.49
N ASP A 100 -5.57 -10.45 13.13
CA ASP A 100 -4.92 -11.15 14.23
C ASP A 100 -5.56 -10.86 15.59
N LYS A 101 -6.19 -9.69 15.75
CA LYS A 101 -6.66 -9.19 17.04
C LYS A 101 -8.18 -9.04 17.14
N TYR A 102 -8.89 -8.85 16.04
CA TYR A 102 -10.30 -8.51 16.04
C TYR A 102 -11.13 -9.43 15.16
N THR A 103 -12.41 -9.52 15.48
CA THR A 103 -13.39 -10.17 14.64
C THR A 103 -13.73 -9.28 13.45
N LEU A 104 -13.54 -9.79 12.25
CA LEU A 104 -13.96 -9.08 11.06
C LEU A 104 -15.47 -9.05 10.94
N ARG A 105 -16.03 -7.99 10.38
CA ARG A 105 -17.43 -7.91 9.99
C ARG A 105 -17.74 -8.99 8.93
N PRO A 106 -19.01 -9.39 8.74
CA PRO A 106 -19.38 -10.42 7.76
C PRO A 106 -18.91 -10.15 6.33
N ASN A 107 -18.72 -8.88 5.97
CA ASN A 107 -18.18 -8.46 4.67
C ASN A 107 -16.63 -8.46 4.59
N GLY A 108 -15.96 -8.95 5.64
CA GLY A 108 -14.49 -8.99 5.70
C GLY A 108 -13.81 -7.66 6.06
N HIS A 109 -14.57 -6.61 6.37
CA HIS A 109 -14.00 -5.33 6.79
C HIS A 109 -13.62 -5.31 8.27
N ALA A 110 -12.67 -4.47 8.63
CA ALA A 110 -12.32 -4.20 10.01
C ALA A 110 -13.50 -3.61 10.79
N ASP A 111 -13.62 -3.98 12.05
CA ASP A 111 -14.60 -3.40 12.95
C ASP A 111 -14.16 -2.03 13.51
N GLU A 112 -15.01 -1.43 14.34
CA GLU A 112 -14.74 -0.10 14.91
C GLU A 112 -13.55 -0.10 15.87
N ASP A 113 -13.39 -1.18 16.65
CA ASP A 113 -12.28 -1.29 17.60
C ASP A 113 -10.93 -1.39 16.86
N ALA A 114 -10.89 -2.15 15.77
CA ALA A 114 -9.72 -2.23 14.92
C ALA A 114 -9.36 -0.88 14.29
N HIS A 115 -10.34 -0.12 13.84
CA HIS A 115 -10.12 1.23 13.33
C HIS A 115 -9.63 2.19 14.41
N THR A 116 -10.15 2.09 15.62
CA THR A 116 -9.70 2.90 16.75
C THR A 116 -8.26 2.61 17.10
N ASP A 117 -7.89 1.35 17.27
CA ASP A 117 -6.50 0.96 17.55
C ASP A 117 -5.54 1.38 16.43
N PHE A 118 -5.98 1.28 15.18
CA PHE A 118 -5.17 1.73 14.05
C PHE A 118 -4.96 3.24 14.06
N ALA A 119 -6.00 4.00 14.37
CA ALA A 119 -5.91 5.46 14.50
C ALA A 119 -4.98 5.87 15.66
N GLU A 120 -5.06 5.20 16.81
CA GLU A 120 -4.15 5.42 17.95
C GLU A 120 -2.70 5.10 17.59
N MET A 121 -2.47 4.02 16.85
CA MET A 121 -1.13 3.68 16.33
C MET A 121 -0.60 4.77 15.40
N LEU A 122 -1.41 5.25 14.47
CA LEU A 122 -1.04 6.34 13.56
C LEU A 122 -0.70 7.62 14.32
N PHE A 123 -1.51 7.96 15.32
CA PHE A 123 -1.27 9.13 16.17
C PHE A 123 0.05 9.02 16.92
N SER A 124 0.33 7.87 17.55
CA SER A 124 1.58 7.61 18.25
C SER A 124 2.80 7.72 17.34
N ILE A 125 2.69 7.24 16.09
CA ILE A 125 3.77 7.37 15.09
C ILE A 125 4.02 8.85 14.76
N THR A 126 2.97 9.64 14.60
CA THR A 126 3.11 11.08 14.31
C THR A 126 3.73 11.86 15.47
N GLU A 127 3.43 11.48 16.72
CA GLU A 127 4.08 12.04 17.90
C GLU A 127 5.56 11.65 17.98
N GLU A 128 5.87 10.37 17.85
CA GLU A 128 7.25 9.85 17.86
C GLU A 128 8.14 10.53 16.81
N LYS A 129 7.59 10.77 15.63
CA LYS A 129 8.29 11.43 14.52
C LYS A 129 8.26 12.96 14.58
N ASN A 130 7.69 13.55 15.61
CA ASN A 130 7.51 15.01 15.75
C ASN A 130 6.74 15.65 14.59
N PHE A 131 5.80 14.95 13.99
CA PHE A 131 4.99 15.49 12.91
C PHE A 131 4.02 16.57 13.39
N ILE A 132 3.51 16.42 14.61
CA ILE A 132 2.54 17.33 15.23
C ILE A 132 3.22 18.56 15.83
N ASN A 133 4.40 18.39 16.46
CA ASN A 133 5.13 19.47 17.09
C ASN A 133 5.71 20.50 16.11
N ALA A 134 5.63 20.25 14.82
CA ALA A 134 6.04 21.23 13.80
C ALA A 134 5.07 22.41 13.64
N ILE A 135 3.92 22.38 14.34
CA ILE A 135 2.85 23.40 14.27
C ILE A 135 2.94 24.39 15.45
N ASN A 136 3.70 24.09 16.47
CA ASN A 136 3.87 24.94 17.67
C ASN A 136 5.09 25.84 17.54
#